data_1a254d13793c981d5ea8e138e3a7df2b
#
_entry.id   1a254d13793c981d5ea8e138e3a7df2b
#
_cell.length_a   1.000
_cell.length_b   1.000
_cell.length_c   1.000
_cell.angle_alpha   90.00
_cell.angle_beta   90.00
_cell.angle_gamma   90.00
#
_symmetry.space_group_name_H-M   'P 1'
#
loop_
_entity.id
_entity.type
_entity.pdbx_description
1 polymer ?
#
loop_
_entity_poly.entity_id
_entity_poly.type
_entity_poly.pdbx_seq_one_letter_code
_entity_poly.pdbx_strand_id
1 'polypeptide(L)'
;MNVVIISVAILFFLLFLYLLKQSKQPTGLVGIWMMKIWNQVYFPMVEWAISQLEQQNIKNILDVGIGNGQSTLYLKQYFPNSKVIGIDISKTAITQAKKWNIADLNFELKDVGQTTYSAGSFDLITAFQTHFHWPDLSRAFFELRRILRRDGLILLACEWSKLTYFQPELKKEEGFAAFLNNKGLKLVSSQRKNQWILYKIVKKQ
;
A
#
# COMPACT_ATOMS: atom_id res chain seq x y z
N MET A 1 38.77 -7.40 23.66
CA MET A 1 38.28 -6.39 22.67
C MET A 1 37.45 -7.01 21.54
N ASN A 2 37.89 -8.08 20.88
CA ASN A 2 37.18 -8.67 19.77
C ASN A 2 35.79 -9.27 20.11
N VAL A 3 35.64 -9.92 21.28
CA VAL A 3 34.36 -10.53 21.69
C VAL A 3 33.27 -9.48 21.92
N VAL A 4 33.61 -8.36 22.55
CA VAL A 4 32.66 -7.24 22.80
C VAL A 4 32.21 -6.64 21.46
N ILE A 5 33.13 -6.40 20.53
CA ILE A 5 32.82 -5.86 19.20
C ILE A 5 31.88 -6.81 18.43
N ILE A 6 32.18 -8.11 18.46
CA ILE A 6 31.35 -9.13 17.80
C ILE A 6 29.94 -9.17 18.42
N SER A 7 29.84 -9.14 19.76
CA SER A 7 28.55 -9.15 20.45
C SER A 7 27.72 -7.93 20.11
N VAL A 8 28.34 -6.75 20.05
CA VAL A 8 27.68 -5.49 19.67
C VAL A 8 27.19 -5.56 18.20
N ALA A 9 28.04 -6.06 17.30
CA ALA A 9 27.65 -6.22 15.87
C ALA A 9 26.46 -7.19 15.70
N ILE A 10 26.44 -8.30 16.42
CA ILE A 10 25.33 -9.25 16.42
C ILE A 10 24.05 -8.58 16.94
N LEU A 11 24.14 -7.83 18.03
CA LEU A 11 22.99 -7.12 18.58
C LEU A 11 22.40 -6.10 17.59
N PHE A 12 23.25 -5.31 16.93
CA PHE A 12 22.80 -4.39 15.87
C PHE A 12 22.17 -5.12 14.69
N PHE A 13 22.72 -6.25 14.28
CA PHE A 13 22.15 -7.07 13.20
C PHE A 13 20.76 -7.62 13.59
N LEU A 14 20.61 -8.16 14.79
CA LEU A 14 19.31 -8.65 15.28
C LEU A 14 18.28 -7.51 15.40
N LEU A 15 18.68 -6.35 15.89
CA LEU A 15 17.84 -5.16 15.93
C LEU A 15 17.41 -4.73 14.52
N PHE A 16 18.32 -4.74 13.56
CA PHE A 16 18.02 -4.43 12.17
C PHE A 16 16.99 -5.41 11.58
N LEU A 17 17.16 -6.72 11.78
CA LEU A 17 16.19 -7.73 11.34
C LEU A 17 14.81 -7.53 11.99
N TYR A 18 14.80 -7.20 13.28
CA TYR A 18 13.57 -6.88 14.00
C TYR A 18 12.86 -5.67 13.40
N LEU A 19 13.59 -4.58 13.12
CA LEU A 19 13.02 -3.37 12.51
C LEU A 19 12.52 -3.63 11.07
N LEU A 20 13.20 -4.47 10.29
CA LEU A 20 12.72 -4.91 8.98
C LEU A 20 11.38 -5.68 9.09
N LYS A 21 11.24 -6.56 10.08
CA LYS A 21 9.97 -7.24 10.34
C LYS A 21 8.87 -6.25 10.74
N GLN A 22 9.18 -5.29 11.59
CA GLN A 22 8.24 -4.23 12.00
C GLN A 22 7.79 -3.34 10.84
N SER A 23 8.65 -3.12 9.82
CA SER A 23 8.27 -2.34 8.65
C SER A 23 7.26 -3.04 7.74
N LYS A 24 7.25 -4.38 7.74
CA LYS A 24 6.32 -5.21 6.95
C LYS A 24 4.99 -5.44 7.67
N GLN A 25 5.06 -5.71 8.96
CA GLN A 25 3.90 -6.01 9.80
C GLN A 25 4.12 -5.40 11.18
N PRO A 26 3.69 -4.15 11.41
CA PRO A 26 3.88 -3.46 12.67
C PRO A 26 3.19 -4.17 13.83
N THR A 27 3.89 -4.34 14.96
CA THR A 27 3.37 -4.96 16.18
C THR A 27 3.78 -4.17 17.43
N GLY A 28 2.89 -4.12 18.43
CA GLY A 28 3.16 -3.49 19.72
C GLY A 28 3.57 -2.01 19.64
N LEU A 29 4.22 -1.51 20.69
CA LEU A 29 4.58 -0.08 20.81
C LEU A 29 5.60 0.37 19.75
N VAL A 30 6.58 -0.47 19.42
CA VAL A 30 7.58 -0.17 18.39
C VAL A 30 6.91 -0.01 17.03
N GLY A 31 5.98 -0.92 16.68
CA GLY A 31 5.22 -0.82 15.45
C GLY A 31 4.37 0.45 15.38
N ILE A 32 3.72 0.84 16.49
CA ILE A 32 2.94 2.09 16.56
C ILE A 32 3.84 3.31 16.34
N TRP A 33 5.00 3.35 16.98
CA TRP A 33 5.95 4.45 16.83
C TRP A 33 6.51 4.52 15.40
N MET A 34 6.87 3.37 14.81
CA MET A 34 7.33 3.31 13.42
C MET A 34 6.26 3.79 12.44
N MET A 35 5.00 3.38 12.60
CA MET A 35 3.91 3.87 11.74
C MET A 35 3.75 5.39 11.79
N LYS A 36 3.93 6.02 12.96
CA LYS A 36 3.90 7.49 13.08
C LYS A 36 5.03 8.15 12.27
N ILE A 37 6.25 7.63 12.39
CA ILE A 37 7.40 8.13 11.62
C ILE A 37 7.17 7.95 10.13
N TRP A 38 6.77 6.74 9.69
CA TRP A 38 6.52 6.47 8.28
C TRP A 38 5.45 7.38 7.69
N ASN A 39 4.40 7.69 8.46
CA ASN A 39 3.39 8.64 8.01
C ASN A 39 3.97 10.03 7.77
N GLN A 40 4.77 10.57 8.69
CA GLN A 40 5.40 11.88 8.48
C GLN A 40 6.27 11.91 7.22
N VAL A 41 7.01 10.82 6.96
CA VAL A 41 7.93 10.72 5.81
C VAL A 41 7.17 10.54 4.50
N TYR A 42 6.13 9.71 4.47
CA TYR A 42 5.47 9.29 3.23
C TYR A 42 4.15 9.98 2.96
N PHE A 43 3.58 10.71 3.89
CA PHE A 43 2.31 11.41 3.69
C PHE A 43 2.35 12.41 2.52
N PRO A 44 3.42 13.19 2.29
CA PRO A 44 3.52 14.03 1.11
C PRO A 44 3.47 13.27 -0.23
N MET A 45 3.92 11.99 -0.25
CA MET A 45 3.76 11.12 -1.41
C MET A 45 2.29 10.74 -1.61
N VAL A 46 1.57 10.45 -0.53
CA VAL A 46 0.13 10.13 -0.59
C VAL A 46 -0.66 11.31 -1.15
N GLU A 47 -0.41 12.51 -0.64
CA GLU A 47 -1.04 13.75 -1.14
C GLU A 47 -0.75 13.97 -2.62
N TRP A 48 0.52 13.84 -3.02
CA TRP A 48 0.89 13.94 -4.44
C TRP A 48 0.20 12.88 -5.29
N ALA A 49 0.18 11.62 -4.85
CA ALA A 49 -0.43 10.54 -5.63
C ALA A 49 -1.94 10.77 -5.81
N ILE A 50 -2.64 11.16 -4.76
CA ILE A 50 -4.08 11.44 -4.80
C ILE A 50 -4.38 12.68 -5.64
N SER A 51 -3.54 13.71 -5.63
CA SER A 51 -3.69 14.91 -6.48
C SER A 51 -3.57 14.62 -7.99
N GLN A 52 -3.03 13.46 -8.36
CA GLN A 52 -2.99 13.02 -9.77
C GLN A 52 -4.29 12.34 -10.23
N LEU A 53 -5.25 12.14 -9.32
CA LEU A 53 -6.57 11.62 -9.68
C LEU A 53 -7.42 12.75 -10.23
N GLU A 54 -8.07 12.49 -11.37
CA GLU A 54 -9.13 13.36 -11.85
C GLU A 54 -10.34 13.23 -10.91
N GLN A 55 -11.05 14.33 -10.68
CA GLN A 55 -12.30 14.32 -9.87
C GLN A 55 -13.37 13.53 -10.63
N GLN A 56 -13.38 12.22 -10.44
CA GLN A 56 -14.40 11.31 -10.94
C GLN A 56 -15.43 11.05 -9.84
N ASN A 57 -16.60 10.57 -10.21
CA ASN A 57 -17.64 10.13 -9.27
C ASN A 57 -17.27 8.77 -8.65
N ILE A 58 -16.24 8.76 -7.80
CA ILE A 58 -15.73 7.59 -7.09
C ILE A 58 -16.64 7.37 -5.88
N LYS A 59 -17.26 6.18 -5.80
CA LYS A 59 -18.20 5.83 -4.72
C LYS A 59 -17.60 4.85 -3.70
N ASN A 60 -16.80 3.90 -4.15
CA ASN A 60 -16.23 2.85 -3.31
C ASN A 60 -14.72 2.80 -3.48
N ILE A 61 -14.00 3.02 -2.39
CA ILE A 61 -12.53 3.06 -2.36
C ILE A 61 -12.03 1.95 -1.44
N LEU A 62 -11.03 1.22 -1.89
CA LEU A 62 -10.23 0.31 -1.08
C LEU A 62 -8.81 0.87 -0.95
N ASP A 63 -8.35 1.05 0.27
CA ASP A 63 -6.95 1.40 0.58
C ASP A 63 -6.25 0.19 1.18
N VAL A 64 -5.09 -0.22 0.62
CA VAL A 64 -4.41 -1.48 0.96
C VAL A 64 -3.09 -1.21 1.65
N GLY A 65 -2.89 -1.84 2.82
CA GLY A 65 -1.67 -1.68 3.62
C GLY A 65 -1.62 -0.33 4.33
N ILE A 66 -2.72 -0.01 5.02
CA ILE A 66 -3.03 1.34 5.54
C ILE A 66 -2.19 1.78 6.74
N GLY A 67 -1.47 0.86 7.40
CA GLY A 67 -0.82 1.19 8.65
C GLY A 67 -1.82 1.71 9.69
N ASN A 68 -1.60 2.92 10.21
CA ASN A 68 -2.52 3.54 11.18
C ASN A 68 -3.74 4.25 10.57
N GLY A 69 -3.99 4.11 9.26
CA GLY A 69 -5.17 4.61 8.56
C GLY A 69 -5.12 6.08 8.12
N GLN A 70 -3.98 6.74 8.18
CA GLN A 70 -3.89 8.16 7.81
C GLN A 70 -4.14 8.39 6.30
N SER A 71 -3.63 7.53 5.42
CA SER A 71 -3.93 7.57 3.98
C SER A 71 -5.42 7.38 3.71
N THR A 72 -6.03 6.42 4.41
CA THR A 72 -7.46 6.10 4.29
C THR A 72 -8.34 7.27 4.75
N LEU A 73 -7.95 7.93 5.85
CA LEU A 73 -8.60 9.15 6.32
C LEU A 73 -8.51 10.26 5.27
N TYR A 74 -7.31 10.47 4.70
CA TYR A 74 -7.10 11.49 3.68
C TYR A 74 -7.93 11.21 2.41
N LEU A 75 -8.03 9.94 1.99
CA LEU A 75 -8.93 9.52 0.89
C LEU A 75 -10.38 9.89 1.20
N LYS A 76 -10.85 9.65 2.43
CA LYS A 76 -12.21 10.02 2.84
C LYS A 76 -12.43 11.54 2.83
N GLN A 77 -11.43 12.32 3.22
CA GLN A 77 -11.50 13.79 3.18
C GLN A 77 -11.49 14.31 1.73
N TYR A 78 -10.70 13.69 0.85
CA TYR A 78 -10.59 14.07 -0.56
C TYR A 78 -11.84 13.67 -1.36
N PHE A 79 -12.46 12.53 -1.01
CA PHE A 79 -13.70 12.01 -1.60
C PHE A 79 -14.79 11.87 -0.52
N PRO A 80 -15.40 12.98 -0.08
CA PRO A 80 -16.30 12.99 1.08
C PRO A 80 -17.55 12.14 0.90
N ASN A 81 -18.01 11.95 -0.34
CA ASN A 81 -19.20 11.17 -0.68
C ASN A 81 -18.93 9.68 -0.95
N SER A 82 -17.67 9.23 -0.79
CA SER A 82 -17.30 7.85 -1.02
C SER A 82 -17.38 7.02 0.26
N LYS A 83 -17.65 5.74 0.10
CA LYS A 83 -17.36 4.72 1.12
C LYS A 83 -15.90 4.30 0.98
N VAL A 84 -15.14 4.40 2.06
CA VAL A 84 -13.72 4.05 2.07
C VAL A 84 -13.47 2.90 3.03
N ILE A 85 -12.82 1.86 2.54
CA ILE A 85 -12.41 0.71 3.34
C ILE A 85 -10.89 0.64 3.31
N GLY A 86 -10.27 0.62 4.49
CA GLY A 86 -8.85 0.38 4.65
C GLY A 86 -8.58 -1.05 5.12
N ILE A 87 -7.63 -1.74 4.49
CA ILE A 87 -7.23 -3.09 4.92
C ILE A 87 -5.75 -3.16 5.26
N ASP A 88 -5.43 -3.97 6.25
CA ASP A 88 -4.05 -4.29 6.64
C ASP A 88 -3.99 -5.70 7.23
N ILE A 89 -2.84 -6.37 7.11
CA ILE A 89 -2.57 -7.67 7.74
C ILE A 89 -2.15 -7.54 9.21
N SER A 90 -1.82 -6.35 9.67
CA SER A 90 -1.41 -6.06 11.04
C SER A 90 -2.61 -5.73 11.92
N LYS A 91 -2.87 -6.58 12.93
CA LYS A 91 -3.88 -6.30 13.96
C LYS A 91 -3.59 -4.98 14.69
N THR A 92 -2.32 -4.66 14.94
CA THR A 92 -1.91 -3.40 15.57
C THR A 92 -2.26 -2.19 14.70
N ALA A 93 -2.00 -2.27 13.39
CA ALA A 93 -2.36 -1.24 12.42
C ALA A 93 -3.87 -0.98 12.43
N ILE A 94 -4.68 -2.01 12.28
CA ILE A 94 -6.14 -1.91 12.31
C ILE A 94 -6.65 -1.33 13.63
N THR A 95 -6.07 -1.75 14.78
CA THR A 95 -6.44 -1.18 16.08
C THR A 95 -6.14 0.32 16.16
N GLN A 96 -5.04 0.78 15.58
CA GLN A 96 -4.71 2.21 15.51
C GLN A 96 -5.63 2.96 14.54
N ALA A 97 -5.92 2.36 13.37
CA ALA A 97 -6.77 2.97 12.35
C ALA A 97 -8.23 3.15 12.82
N LYS A 98 -8.77 2.19 13.57
CA LYS A 98 -10.14 2.26 14.12
C LYS A 98 -10.39 3.44 15.08
N LYS A 99 -9.36 4.17 15.46
CA LYS A 99 -9.52 5.44 16.21
C LYS A 99 -10.15 6.55 15.35
N TRP A 100 -10.06 6.45 14.04
CA TRP A 100 -10.72 7.33 13.10
C TRP A 100 -12.19 6.90 12.93
N ASN A 101 -13.03 7.28 13.88
CA ASN A 101 -14.46 6.92 13.89
C ASN A 101 -15.26 7.95 13.05
N ILE A 102 -15.32 7.71 11.74
CA ILE A 102 -15.98 8.59 10.76
C ILE A 102 -16.98 7.77 9.95
N ALA A 103 -18.13 8.34 9.64
CA ALA A 103 -19.15 7.70 8.79
C ALA A 103 -18.57 7.31 7.41
N ASP A 104 -18.95 6.16 6.92
CA ASP A 104 -18.47 5.57 5.64
C ASP A 104 -16.96 5.37 5.55
N LEU A 105 -16.26 5.28 6.70
CA LEU A 105 -14.86 4.93 6.81
C LEU A 105 -14.72 3.66 7.67
N ASN A 106 -14.24 2.56 7.07
CA ASN A 106 -14.11 1.27 7.73
C ASN A 106 -12.70 0.72 7.65
N PHE A 107 -12.31 -0.09 8.66
CA PHE A 107 -10.99 -0.72 8.73
C PHE A 107 -11.11 -2.20 9.04
N GLU A 108 -10.51 -3.04 8.20
CA GLU A 108 -10.63 -4.49 8.27
C GLU A 108 -9.26 -5.18 8.28
N LEU A 109 -9.13 -6.20 9.11
CA LEU A 109 -7.96 -7.09 9.13
C LEU A 109 -8.08 -8.08 7.98
N LYS A 110 -7.39 -7.83 6.87
CA LYS A 110 -7.45 -8.66 5.65
C LYS A 110 -6.11 -8.69 4.92
N ASP A 111 -5.86 -9.82 4.27
CA ASP A 111 -4.83 -9.99 3.26
C ASP A 111 -5.38 -9.57 1.89
N VAL A 112 -4.65 -8.74 1.17
CA VAL A 112 -5.00 -8.27 -0.18
C VAL A 112 -5.07 -9.41 -1.20
N GLY A 113 -4.30 -10.47 -1.02
CA GLY A 113 -4.33 -11.66 -1.89
C GLY A 113 -5.55 -12.57 -1.65
N GLN A 114 -6.35 -12.29 -0.62
CA GLN A 114 -7.50 -13.14 -0.25
C GLN A 114 -8.58 -12.30 0.44
N THR A 115 -9.19 -11.39 -0.31
CA THR A 115 -10.35 -10.65 0.19
C THR A 115 -11.64 -11.42 0.00
N THR A 116 -12.68 -11.03 0.74
CA THR A 116 -14.03 -11.63 0.61
C THR A 116 -15.00 -10.71 -0.11
N TYR A 117 -14.51 -9.64 -0.74
CA TYR A 117 -15.34 -8.69 -1.45
C TYR A 117 -15.87 -9.28 -2.76
N SER A 118 -17.05 -8.85 -3.18
CA SER A 118 -17.62 -9.24 -4.46
C SER A 118 -16.79 -8.71 -5.63
N ALA A 119 -16.87 -9.39 -6.78
CA ALA A 119 -16.22 -8.92 -7.99
C ALA A 119 -16.76 -7.53 -8.39
N GLY A 120 -15.87 -6.63 -8.80
CA GLY A 120 -16.24 -5.29 -9.23
C GLY A 120 -16.80 -4.37 -8.13
N SER A 121 -16.37 -4.55 -6.88
CA SER A 121 -16.86 -3.76 -5.73
C SER A 121 -16.29 -2.36 -5.66
N PHE A 122 -15.09 -2.09 -6.19
CA PHE A 122 -14.36 -0.85 -5.98
C PHE A 122 -14.13 -0.08 -7.27
N ASP A 123 -14.37 1.24 -7.20
CA ASP A 123 -14.07 2.19 -8.28
C ASP A 123 -12.59 2.58 -8.26
N LEU A 124 -12.03 2.72 -7.05
CA LEU A 124 -10.63 3.05 -6.83
C LEU A 124 -10.02 2.08 -5.81
N ILE A 125 -8.85 1.57 -6.14
CA ILE A 125 -8.01 0.81 -5.20
C ILE A 125 -6.67 1.54 -5.07
N THR A 126 -6.25 1.84 -3.85
CA THR A 126 -4.98 2.51 -3.57
C THR A 126 -4.05 1.61 -2.78
N ALA A 127 -2.73 1.78 -2.98
CA ALA A 127 -1.72 1.16 -2.13
C ALA A 127 -0.48 2.07 -2.10
N PHE A 128 -0.16 2.59 -0.91
CA PHE A 128 0.93 3.52 -0.68
C PHE A 128 2.05 2.86 0.12
N GLN A 129 3.24 2.73 -0.47
CA GLN A 129 4.45 2.21 0.18
C GLN A 129 4.31 0.77 0.73
N THR A 130 3.47 -0.08 0.14
CA THR A 130 3.13 -1.39 0.69
C THR A 130 3.25 -2.57 -0.28
N HIS A 131 2.98 -2.40 -1.58
CA HIS A 131 2.85 -3.53 -2.52
C HIS A 131 4.12 -4.37 -2.68
N PHE A 132 5.29 -3.81 -2.47
CA PHE A 132 6.56 -4.54 -2.49
C PHE A 132 6.78 -5.42 -1.24
N HIS A 133 5.88 -5.38 -0.27
CA HIS A 133 5.86 -6.24 0.90
C HIS A 133 4.80 -7.34 0.84
N TRP A 134 3.94 -7.38 -0.18
CA TRP A 134 2.91 -8.40 -0.28
C TRP A 134 3.55 -9.79 -0.46
N PRO A 135 3.12 -10.80 0.33
CA PRO A 135 3.76 -12.13 0.33
C PRO A 135 3.68 -12.82 -1.04
N ASP A 136 2.57 -12.67 -1.72
CA ASP A 136 2.33 -13.15 -3.08
C ASP A 136 1.75 -12.02 -3.93
N LEU A 137 2.66 -11.36 -4.63
CA LEU A 137 2.32 -10.23 -5.51
C LEU A 137 1.37 -10.67 -6.64
N SER A 138 1.59 -11.87 -7.19
CA SER A 138 0.77 -12.41 -8.28
C SER A 138 -0.68 -12.61 -7.84
N ARG A 139 -0.88 -13.26 -6.70
CA ARG A 139 -2.19 -13.49 -6.10
C ARG A 139 -2.88 -12.18 -5.73
N ALA A 140 -2.14 -11.23 -5.17
CA ALA A 140 -2.66 -9.91 -4.84
C ALA A 140 -3.22 -9.20 -6.08
N PHE A 141 -2.46 -9.15 -7.19
CA PHE A 141 -2.92 -8.49 -8.40
C PHE A 141 -4.09 -9.21 -9.09
N PHE A 142 -4.18 -10.54 -9.01
CA PHE A 142 -5.38 -11.27 -9.47
C PHE A 142 -6.61 -10.88 -8.65
N GLU A 143 -6.47 -10.79 -7.33
CA GLU A 143 -7.55 -10.39 -6.45
C GLU A 143 -7.96 -8.93 -6.65
N LEU A 144 -6.99 -8.01 -6.76
CA LEU A 144 -7.25 -6.60 -7.08
C LEU A 144 -8.01 -6.47 -8.41
N ARG A 145 -7.59 -7.22 -9.44
CA ARG A 145 -8.33 -7.26 -10.70
C ARG A 145 -9.76 -7.75 -10.52
N ARG A 146 -9.98 -8.79 -9.71
CA ARG A 146 -11.31 -9.36 -9.48
C ARG A 146 -12.26 -8.34 -8.86
N ILE A 147 -11.79 -7.66 -7.79
CA ILE A 147 -12.61 -6.73 -7.00
C ILE A 147 -12.70 -5.32 -7.60
N LEU A 148 -11.81 -4.93 -8.51
CA LEU A 148 -11.88 -3.68 -9.24
C LEU A 148 -13.10 -3.68 -10.17
N ARG A 149 -13.81 -2.57 -10.31
CA ARG A 149 -14.85 -2.38 -11.34
C ARG A 149 -14.23 -2.37 -12.73
N ARG A 150 -15.08 -2.56 -13.77
CA ARG A 150 -14.63 -2.57 -15.17
C ARG A 150 -13.88 -1.29 -15.53
N ASP A 151 -14.44 -0.14 -15.14
CA ASP A 151 -13.88 1.19 -15.40
C ASP A 151 -13.16 1.77 -14.18
N GLY A 152 -12.76 0.90 -13.24
CA GLY A 152 -12.07 1.28 -12.01
C GLY A 152 -10.57 1.48 -12.23
N LEU A 153 -9.94 2.12 -11.26
CA LEU A 153 -8.52 2.46 -11.26
C LEU A 153 -7.81 1.86 -10.04
N ILE A 154 -6.63 1.28 -10.25
CA ILE A 154 -5.67 0.99 -9.19
C ILE A 154 -4.58 2.07 -9.23
N LEU A 155 -4.34 2.71 -8.10
CA LEU A 155 -3.30 3.72 -7.90
C LEU A 155 -2.26 3.19 -6.91
N LEU A 156 -1.05 2.94 -7.39
CA LEU A 156 0.07 2.52 -6.55
C LEU A 156 1.10 3.63 -6.48
N ALA A 157 1.58 3.97 -5.28
CA ALA A 157 2.72 4.87 -5.15
C ALA A 157 3.72 4.34 -4.12
N CYS A 158 4.99 4.49 -4.41
CA CYS A 158 6.06 4.10 -3.50
C CYS A 158 7.36 4.85 -3.77
N GLU A 159 8.29 4.65 -2.86
CA GLU A 159 9.68 5.07 -3.03
C GLU A 159 10.38 4.15 -4.04
N TRP A 160 10.98 4.74 -5.05
CA TRP A 160 11.66 4.01 -6.14
C TRP A 160 12.79 3.10 -5.64
N SER A 161 13.56 3.56 -4.67
CA SER A 161 14.66 2.79 -4.09
C SER A 161 14.17 1.49 -3.46
N LYS A 162 13.02 1.51 -2.78
CA LYS A 162 12.42 0.33 -2.18
C LYS A 162 11.87 -0.63 -3.22
N LEU A 163 11.19 -0.12 -4.25
CA LEU A 163 10.74 -0.95 -5.36
C LEU A 163 11.92 -1.68 -6.00
N THR A 164 13.01 -0.98 -6.32
CA THR A 164 14.19 -1.56 -6.96
C THR A 164 14.93 -2.57 -6.07
N TYR A 165 14.85 -2.40 -4.76
CA TYR A 165 15.46 -3.31 -3.80
C TYR A 165 14.65 -4.59 -3.59
N PHE A 166 13.32 -4.45 -3.38
CA PHE A 166 12.46 -5.58 -3.05
C PHE A 166 11.93 -6.33 -4.28
N GLN A 167 11.79 -5.65 -5.42
CA GLN A 167 11.22 -6.19 -6.67
C GLN A 167 12.04 -5.74 -7.89
N PRO A 168 13.33 -6.11 -7.96
CA PRO A 168 14.24 -5.65 -9.01
C PRO A 168 13.79 -6.02 -10.42
N GLU A 169 13.02 -7.11 -10.58
CA GLU A 169 12.42 -7.55 -11.85
C GLU A 169 11.34 -6.59 -12.36
N LEU A 170 10.69 -5.85 -11.45
CA LEU A 170 9.63 -4.89 -11.79
C LEU A 170 10.11 -3.43 -11.85
N LYS A 171 11.43 -3.21 -11.71
CA LYS A 171 12.00 -1.86 -11.74
C LYS A 171 11.86 -1.16 -13.11
N LYS A 172 11.81 -1.93 -14.20
CA LYS A 172 11.57 -1.42 -15.54
C LYS A 172 10.09 -1.39 -15.84
N GLU A 173 9.62 -0.31 -16.45
CA GLU A 173 8.21 -0.13 -16.80
C GLU A 173 7.70 -1.25 -17.69
N GLU A 174 8.49 -1.68 -18.68
CA GLU A 174 8.15 -2.78 -19.58
C GLU A 174 7.95 -4.11 -18.82
N GLY A 175 8.82 -4.40 -17.83
CA GLY A 175 8.71 -5.58 -16.97
C GLY A 175 7.44 -5.54 -16.13
N PHE A 176 7.13 -4.40 -15.53
CA PHE A 176 5.91 -4.24 -14.75
C PHE A 176 4.66 -4.30 -15.63
N ALA A 177 4.67 -3.66 -16.80
CA ALA A 177 3.57 -3.74 -17.75
C ALA A 177 3.33 -5.18 -18.24
N ALA A 178 4.38 -5.96 -18.53
CA ALA A 178 4.28 -7.37 -18.89
C ALA A 178 3.70 -8.20 -17.74
N PHE A 179 4.17 -7.99 -16.50
CA PHE A 179 3.63 -8.63 -15.31
C PHE A 179 2.12 -8.37 -15.14
N LEU A 180 1.69 -7.11 -15.27
CA LEU A 180 0.28 -6.71 -15.18
C LEU A 180 -0.56 -7.31 -16.30
N ASN A 181 -0.05 -7.32 -17.55
CA ASN A 181 -0.73 -7.90 -18.69
C ASN A 181 -1.07 -9.38 -18.49
N ASN A 182 -0.17 -10.14 -17.87
CA ASN A 182 -0.40 -11.55 -17.51
C ASN A 182 -1.47 -11.75 -16.43
N LYS A 183 -1.89 -10.67 -15.75
CA LYS A 183 -2.97 -10.64 -14.76
C LYS A 183 -4.27 -10.05 -15.31
N GLY A 184 -4.33 -9.72 -16.61
CA GLY A 184 -5.47 -9.05 -17.24
C GLY A 184 -5.65 -7.60 -16.77
N LEU A 185 -4.54 -6.96 -16.42
CA LEU A 185 -4.43 -5.55 -16.06
C LEU A 185 -3.57 -4.82 -17.10
N LYS A 186 -3.73 -3.51 -17.21
CA LYS A 186 -2.95 -2.65 -18.10
C LYS A 186 -2.38 -1.48 -17.32
N LEU A 187 -1.07 -1.24 -17.44
CA LEU A 187 -0.44 -0.02 -16.99
C LEU A 187 -0.85 1.12 -17.95
N VAL A 188 -1.50 2.14 -17.41
CA VAL A 188 -1.93 3.33 -18.18
C VAL A 188 -0.85 4.38 -18.20
N SER A 189 -0.25 4.64 -17.03
CA SER A 189 0.84 5.60 -16.91
C SER A 189 1.72 5.27 -15.71
N SER A 190 2.97 5.66 -15.81
CA SER A 190 3.90 5.79 -14.68
C SER A 190 4.40 7.24 -14.61
N GLN A 191 4.53 7.76 -13.39
CA GLN A 191 5.00 9.12 -13.15
C GLN A 191 6.02 9.11 -12.02
N ARG A 192 7.04 9.94 -12.12
CA ARG A 192 8.03 10.14 -11.07
C ARG A 192 7.99 11.56 -10.53
N LYS A 193 8.17 11.69 -9.22
CA LYS A 193 8.40 12.95 -8.53
C LYS A 193 9.48 12.73 -7.47
N ASN A 194 10.68 13.26 -7.71
CA ASN A 194 11.84 13.04 -6.85
C ASN A 194 12.14 11.53 -6.69
N GLN A 195 12.10 11.03 -5.44
CA GLN A 195 12.29 9.61 -5.11
C GLN A 195 11.03 8.74 -5.28
N TRP A 196 9.88 9.31 -5.58
CA TRP A 196 8.62 8.60 -5.65
C TRP A 196 8.25 8.20 -7.06
N ILE A 197 7.57 7.06 -7.17
CA ILE A 197 6.95 6.58 -8.40
C ILE A 197 5.48 6.29 -8.15
N LEU A 198 4.66 6.63 -9.14
CA LEU A 198 3.22 6.43 -9.18
C LEU A 198 2.87 5.59 -10.40
N TYR A 199 1.98 4.64 -10.25
CA TYR A 199 1.41 3.84 -11.32
C TYR A 199 -0.11 3.95 -11.33
N LYS A 200 -0.68 4.20 -12.51
CA LYS A 200 -2.11 4.09 -12.78
C LYS A 200 -2.37 2.83 -13.60
N ILE A 201 -3.24 1.96 -13.07
CA ILE A 201 -3.48 0.63 -13.63
C ILE A 201 -4.99 0.43 -13.76
N VAL A 202 -5.44 -0.13 -14.89
CA VAL A 202 -6.85 -0.43 -15.17
C VAL A 202 -7.01 -1.90 -15.56
N LYS A 203 -8.26 -2.39 -15.64
CA LYS A 203 -8.52 -3.69 -16.26
C LYS A 203 -8.20 -3.63 -17.74
N LYS A 204 -7.60 -4.69 -18.23
CA LYS A 204 -7.47 -4.92 -19.67
C LYS A 204 -8.86 -5.26 -20.23
N GLN A 205 -9.26 -4.53 -21.25
CA GLN A 205 -10.48 -4.82 -22.01
C GLN A 205 -10.31 -6.08 -22.85
#